data_912cae3a5e26d63ac34d8589b07f1136
#
_entry.id   912cae3a5e26d63ac34d8589b07f1136
#
_cell.length_a   1.000
_cell.length_b   1.000
_cell.length_c   1.000
_cell.angle_alpha   90.00
_cell.angle_beta   90.00
_cell.angle_gamma   90.00
#
_symmetry.space_group_name_H-M   'P 1'
#
loop_
_entity.id
_entity.type
_entity.pdbx_description
1 polymer ?
#
loop_
_entity_poly.entity_id
_entity_poly.type
_entity_poly.pdbx_seq_one_letter_code
_entity_poly.pdbx_strand_id
1 'polypeptide(L)'
;MDEAIRELQDRFGGLPTPAEAEDIWSDLWHEEAHNSTALEGNTLVLREVAKLLEEGKAVGAKPLRDYMEVRGYGDAAKWVYGQALEPGGWTDGSIVTVQEVRNIHHVLMTPVWTVAPHPDANDYEGPGSFRQHEIAEFSEGMKPPSWTDVDHLVRDWVESTNGLRGPSGDVSTPEKLARLHNRFEQIHPFLDGNGRTGRLVLNLLLGRMGYPPAIIYKRDRDKYLRAMRRADRGEDGPLAELIARSVTTNLYRFVLPAVAGPVKLVPLAALATEEMSENALRVAATRGRLKAVKAEDGSWRSSRNWLEQYEKSKYQRVKKSSGA
;
A
#
# COMPACT_ATOMS: atom_id res chain seq x y z
N MET A 1 13.72 1.01 -5.60
CA MET A 1 12.86 0.11 -4.81
C MET A 1 13.61 -1.17 -4.45
N ASP A 2 13.98 -1.99 -5.40
CA ASP A 2 14.55 -3.32 -5.17
C ASP A 2 15.86 -3.33 -4.36
N GLU A 3 16.70 -2.31 -4.52
CA GLU A 3 17.91 -2.15 -3.71
C GLU A 3 17.59 -1.89 -2.23
N ALA A 4 16.61 -1.02 -1.96
CA ALA A 4 16.17 -0.73 -0.59
C ALA A 4 15.54 -1.96 0.10
N ILE A 5 14.87 -2.83 -0.65
CA ILE A 5 14.32 -4.09 -0.13
C ILE A 5 15.43 -5.11 0.12
N ARG A 6 16.42 -5.21 -0.75
CA ARG A 6 17.61 -6.04 -0.47
C ARG A 6 18.31 -5.58 0.81
N GLU A 7 18.49 -4.27 0.98
CA GLU A 7 19.04 -3.75 2.24
C GLU A 7 18.18 -4.11 3.46
N LEU A 8 16.85 -4.04 3.35
CA LEU A 8 15.95 -4.48 4.42
C LEU A 8 16.17 -5.95 4.78
N GLN A 9 16.27 -6.82 3.78
CA GLN A 9 16.50 -8.25 3.98
C GLN A 9 17.87 -8.52 4.59
N ASP A 10 18.94 -7.96 4.03
CA ASP A 10 20.32 -8.27 4.39
C ASP A 10 20.72 -7.69 5.76
N ARG A 11 20.21 -6.54 6.13
CA ARG A 11 20.65 -5.79 7.33
C ARG A 11 19.64 -5.81 8.48
N PHE A 12 18.37 -6.00 8.20
CA PHE A 12 17.29 -5.85 9.18
C PHE A 12 16.41 -7.08 9.33
N GLY A 13 16.67 -8.14 8.57
CA GLY A 13 15.94 -9.41 8.68
C GLY A 13 14.67 -9.50 7.84
N GLY A 14 14.43 -8.52 6.96
CA GLY A 14 13.28 -8.50 6.09
C GLY A 14 12.07 -7.74 6.64
N LEU A 15 10.94 -7.90 5.97
CA LEU A 15 9.67 -7.31 6.37
C LEU A 15 9.12 -8.09 7.59
N PRO A 16 8.90 -7.43 8.74
CA PRO A 16 8.36 -8.11 9.91
C PRO A 16 6.90 -8.52 9.68
N THR A 17 6.50 -9.63 10.29
CA THR A 17 5.09 -10.06 10.26
C THR A 17 4.22 -9.18 11.18
N PRO A 18 2.88 -9.17 11.00
CA PRO A 18 1.97 -8.47 11.91
C PRO A 18 2.12 -8.89 13.38
N ALA A 19 2.46 -10.16 13.64
CA ALA A 19 2.69 -10.65 15.00
C ALA A 19 3.99 -10.12 15.63
N GLU A 20 5.00 -9.81 14.82
CA GLU A 20 6.28 -9.27 15.27
C GLU A 20 6.27 -7.74 15.44
N ALA A 21 5.37 -7.02 14.76
CA ALA A 21 5.37 -5.58 14.71
C ALA A 21 3.95 -5.00 14.57
N GLU A 22 3.04 -5.35 15.49
CA GLU A 22 1.63 -4.99 15.45
C GLU A 22 1.39 -3.48 15.28
N ASP A 23 2.16 -2.65 15.99
CA ASP A 23 2.02 -1.18 15.94
C ASP A 23 2.24 -0.64 14.52
N ILE A 24 3.24 -1.17 13.80
CA ILE A 24 3.55 -0.74 12.42
C ILE A 24 2.40 -1.09 11.48
N TRP A 25 1.91 -2.31 11.59
CA TRP A 25 0.85 -2.81 10.74
C TRP A 25 -0.47 -2.13 11.01
N SER A 26 -0.76 -1.79 12.28
CA SER A 26 -1.94 -1.01 12.63
C SER A 26 -1.96 0.35 11.93
N ASP A 27 -0.87 1.10 12.01
CA ASP A 27 -0.73 2.41 11.35
C ASP A 27 -0.87 2.28 9.83
N LEU A 28 -0.22 1.27 9.22
CA LEU A 28 -0.32 1.00 7.79
C LEU A 28 -1.76 0.66 7.36
N TRP A 29 -2.48 -0.15 8.12
CA TRP A 29 -3.85 -0.54 7.82
C TRP A 29 -4.82 0.64 7.87
N HIS A 30 -4.67 1.52 8.86
CA HIS A 30 -5.51 2.71 8.98
C HIS A 30 -5.28 3.68 7.83
N GLU A 31 -4.02 3.95 7.50
CA GLU A 31 -3.65 4.80 6.36
C GLU A 31 -4.15 4.20 5.03
N GLU A 32 -3.98 2.90 4.84
CA GLU A 32 -4.41 2.21 3.63
C GLU A 32 -5.93 2.20 3.50
N ALA A 33 -6.66 1.79 4.55
CA ALA A 33 -8.12 1.76 4.55
C ALA A 33 -8.71 3.15 4.30
N HIS A 34 -8.18 4.19 4.96
CA HIS A 34 -8.58 5.56 4.75
C HIS A 34 -8.37 5.99 3.29
N ASN A 35 -7.15 5.87 2.79
CA ASN A 35 -6.80 6.39 1.47
C ASN A 35 -7.46 5.61 0.35
N SER A 36 -7.47 4.28 0.43
CA SER A 36 -8.04 3.42 -0.63
C SER A 36 -9.57 3.59 -0.75
N THR A 37 -10.29 3.71 0.36
CA THR A 37 -11.73 3.99 0.31
C THR A 37 -12.02 5.42 -0.15
N ALA A 38 -11.18 6.39 0.26
CA ALA A 38 -11.33 7.78 -0.13
C ALA A 38 -11.04 8.04 -1.63
N LEU A 39 -10.25 7.19 -2.29
CA LEU A 39 -10.08 7.20 -3.76
C LEU A 39 -11.41 6.94 -4.49
N GLU A 40 -12.29 6.13 -3.89
CA GLU A 40 -13.62 5.78 -4.42
C GLU A 40 -14.73 6.75 -3.92
N GLY A 41 -14.36 7.80 -3.18
CA GLY A 41 -15.29 8.83 -2.74
C GLY A 41 -15.76 8.73 -1.29
N ASN A 42 -15.25 7.79 -0.50
CA ASN A 42 -15.56 7.68 0.93
C ASN A 42 -15.17 8.97 1.68
N THR A 43 -15.99 9.37 2.63
CA THR A 43 -15.92 10.68 3.29
C THR A 43 -15.33 10.64 4.71
N LEU A 44 -15.02 9.46 5.25
CA LEU A 44 -14.38 9.35 6.57
C LEU A 44 -12.97 9.96 6.55
N VAL A 45 -12.63 10.67 7.62
CA VAL A 45 -11.26 11.15 7.84
C VAL A 45 -10.46 10.11 8.63
N LEU A 46 -9.13 10.15 8.53
CA LEU A 46 -8.23 9.14 9.13
C LEU A 46 -8.54 8.84 10.59
N ARG A 47 -8.85 9.88 11.40
CA ARG A 47 -9.22 9.69 12.82
C ARG A 47 -10.52 8.91 13.01
N GLU A 48 -11.50 9.08 12.12
CA GLU A 48 -12.76 8.32 12.16
C GLU A 48 -12.53 6.87 11.73
N VAL A 49 -11.65 6.64 10.75
CA VAL A 49 -11.20 5.31 10.31
C VAL A 49 -10.51 4.57 11.45
N ALA A 50 -9.54 5.19 12.12
CA ALA A 50 -8.84 4.58 13.26
C ALA A 50 -9.83 4.17 14.35
N LYS A 51 -10.73 5.06 14.78
CA LYS A 51 -11.75 4.73 15.80
C LYS A 51 -12.70 3.60 15.38
N LEU A 52 -13.08 3.56 14.11
CA LEU A 52 -13.93 2.48 13.60
C LEU A 52 -13.20 1.13 13.64
N LEU A 53 -11.95 1.09 13.21
CA LEU A 53 -11.19 -0.16 13.09
C LEU A 53 -10.66 -0.66 14.44
N GLU A 54 -10.24 0.24 15.34
CA GLU A 54 -9.72 -0.11 16.66
C GLU A 54 -10.82 -0.37 17.69
N GLU A 55 -11.80 0.56 17.77
CA GLU A 55 -12.81 0.55 18.83
C GLU A 55 -14.17 0.02 18.39
N GLY A 56 -14.37 -0.22 17.09
CA GLY A 56 -15.67 -0.60 16.50
C GLY A 56 -16.72 0.53 16.56
N LYS A 57 -16.29 1.80 16.74
CA LYS A 57 -17.18 2.93 16.92
C LYS A 57 -17.32 3.78 15.67
N ALA A 58 -18.54 3.86 15.14
CA ALA A 58 -18.90 4.86 14.14
C ALA A 58 -18.97 6.25 14.77
N VAL A 59 -18.13 7.17 14.34
CA VAL A 59 -18.04 8.55 14.85
C VAL A 59 -18.38 9.53 13.73
N GLY A 60 -19.23 10.51 14.05
CA GLY A 60 -19.70 11.50 13.08
C GLY A 60 -21.01 11.11 12.41
N ALA A 61 -21.56 12.00 11.59
CA ALA A 61 -22.81 11.83 10.86
C ALA A 61 -22.52 11.55 9.38
N LYS A 62 -21.98 10.38 9.07
CA LYS A 62 -21.69 9.94 7.72
C LYS A 62 -22.68 8.86 7.26
N PRO A 63 -22.82 8.62 5.93
CA PRO A 63 -23.60 7.50 5.44
C PRO A 63 -23.12 6.17 6.04
N LEU A 64 -24.05 5.28 6.40
CA LEU A 64 -23.69 3.96 6.93
C LEU A 64 -22.81 3.16 5.95
N ARG A 65 -23.04 3.33 4.65
CA ARG A 65 -22.22 2.74 3.60
C ARG A 65 -20.73 3.08 3.79
N ASP A 66 -20.40 4.34 4.09
CA ASP A 66 -19.01 4.78 4.24
C ASP A 66 -18.30 4.03 5.38
N TYR A 67 -19.00 3.82 6.51
CA TYR A 67 -18.45 3.03 7.62
C TYR A 67 -18.26 1.55 7.23
N MET A 68 -19.20 0.98 6.50
CA MET A 68 -19.11 -0.42 6.06
C MET A 68 -18.02 -0.63 5.01
N GLU A 69 -17.78 0.33 4.14
CA GLU A 69 -16.65 0.30 3.19
C GLU A 69 -15.30 0.30 3.91
N VAL A 70 -15.13 1.15 4.90
CA VAL A 70 -13.89 1.20 5.70
C VAL A 70 -13.74 -0.08 6.53
N ARG A 71 -14.81 -0.58 7.14
CA ARG A 71 -14.79 -1.81 7.91
C ARG A 71 -14.39 -3.01 7.04
N GLY A 72 -15.06 -3.18 5.89
CA GLY A 72 -14.74 -4.25 4.96
C GLY A 72 -13.32 -4.15 4.42
N TYR A 73 -12.84 -2.95 4.14
CA TYR A 73 -11.45 -2.75 3.70
C TYR A 73 -10.46 -3.16 4.80
N GLY A 74 -10.68 -2.73 6.03
CA GLY A 74 -9.82 -3.08 7.16
C GLY A 74 -9.76 -4.59 7.42
N ASP A 75 -10.90 -5.27 7.37
CA ASP A 75 -10.99 -6.73 7.56
C ASP A 75 -10.27 -7.46 6.40
N ALA A 76 -10.46 -7.00 5.15
CA ALA A 76 -9.78 -7.57 3.98
C ALA A 76 -8.26 -7.32 4.01
N ALA A 77 -7.81 -6.14 4.43
CA ALA A 77 -6.38 -5.82 4.58
C ALA A 77 -5.73 -6.73 5.63
N LYS A 78 -6.36 -6.91 6.80
CA LYS A 78 -5.86 -7.85 7.82
C LYS A 78 -5.72 -9.26 7.27
N TRP A 79 -6.72 -9.73 6.53
CA TRP A 79 -6.65 -11.04 5.89
C TRP A 79 -5.50 -11.10 4.88
N VAL A 80 -5.37 -10.10 4.00
CA VAL A 80 -4.29 -10.01 2.98
C VAL A 80 -2.92 -10.10 3.64
N TYR A 81 -2.67 -9.32 4.68
CA TYR A 81 -1.36 -9.32 5.34
C TYR A 81 -1.10 -10.60 6.12
N GLY A 82 -2.13 -11.21 6.73
CA GLY A 82 -2.00 -12.54 7.32
C GLY A 82 -1.54 -13.56 6.29
N GLN A 83 -2.20 -13.62 5.12
CA GLN A 83 -1.82 -14.54 4.03
C GLN A 83 -0.47 -14.21 3.39
N ALA A 84 -0.12 -12.92 3.28
CA ALA A 84 1.10 -12.49 2.61
C ALA A 84 2.36 -12.78 3.42
N LEU A 85 2.28 -12.70 4.75
CA LEU A 85 3.44 -12.68 5.63
C LEU A 85 3.60 -13.93 6.50
N GLU A 86 2.65 -14.89 6.42
CA GLU A 86 2.83 -16.20 7.05
C GLU A 86 3.83 -17.06 6.28
N PRO A 87 4.91 -17.53 6.91
CA PRO A 87 5.86 -18.43 6.27
C PRO A 87 5.17 -19.72 5.78
N GLY A 88 5.25 -20.04 4.50
CA GLY A 88 4.67 -21.24 3.92
C GLY A 88 3.16 -21.22 3.71
N GLY A 89 2.48 -20.12 4.03
CA GLY A 89 1.03 -19.96 3.90
C GLY A 89 0.53 -19.75 2.47
N TRP A 90 1.37 -19.88 1.45
CA TRP A 90 0.98 -19.70 0.06
C TRP A 90 0.42 -21.00 -0.51
N THR A 91 -0.72 -20.91 -1.15
CA THR A 91 -1.37 -22.06 -1.78
C THR A 91 -0.48 -22.65 -2.88
N ASP A 92 -0.04 -23.88 -2.72
CA ASP A 92 0.73 -24.67 -3.71
C ASP A 92 1.91 -23.94 -4.40
N GLY A 93 2.51 -22.98 -3.71
CA GLY A 93 3.62 -22.19 -4.25
C GLY A 93 3.21 -21.08 -5.24
N SER A 94 1.92 -20.90 -5.48
CA SER A 94 1.38 -19.80 -6.30
C SER A 94 1.43 -18.49 -5.53
N ILE A 95 1.85 -17.40 -6.20
CA ILE A 95 1.88 -16.07 -5.58
C ILE A 95 0.47 -15.47 -5.41
N VAL A 96 -0.48 -15.91 -6.22
CA VAL A 96 -1.89 -15.59 -6.11
C VAL A 96 -2.75 -16.66 -6.77
N THR A 97 -3.97 -16.85 -6.29
CA THR A 97 -4.98 -17.75 -6.85
C THR A 97 -6.27 -17.00 -7.15
N VAL A 98 -7.08 -17.55 -8.06
CA VAL A 98 -8.43 -17.01 -8.33
C VAL A 98 -9.28 -16.99 -7.06
N GLN A 99 -9.15 -18.02 -6.22
CA GLN A 99 -9.91 -18.09 -4.98
C GLN A 99 -9.54 -16.99 -4.00
N GLU A 100 -8.27 -16.63 -3.89
CA GLU A 100 -7.82 -15.52 -3.04
C GLU A 100 -8.32 -14.17 -3.55
N VAL A 101 -8.29 -13.94 -4.88
CA VAL A 101 -8.87 -12.73 -5.48
C VAL A 101 -10.35 -12.60 -5.13
N ARG A 102 -11.12 -13.68 -5.27
CA ARG A 102 -12.54 -13.72 -4.91
C ARG A 102 -12.77 -13.55 -3.42
N ASN A 103 -11.91 -14.13 -2.58
CA ASN A 103 -12.03 -14.01 -1.12
C ASN A 103 -11.72 -12.59 -0.64
N ILE A 104 -10.71 -11.92 -1.21
CA ILE A 104 -10.42 -10.50 -0.92
C ILE A 104 -11.66 -9.65 -1.20
N HIS A 105 -12.25 -9.81 -2.38
CA HIS A 105 -13.48 -9.09 -2.73
C HIS A 105 -14.65 -9.48 -1.81
N HIS A 106 -14.79 -10.75 -1.44
CA HIS A 106 -15.83 -11.22 -0.54
C HIS A 106 -15.74 -10.53 0.83
N VAL A 107 -14.58 -10.58 1.46
CA VAL A 107 -14.36 -9.96 2.78
C VAL A 107 -14.57 -8.43 2.69
N LEU A 108 -14.02 -7.80 1.66
CA LEU A 108 -14.13 -6.36 1.41
C LEU A 108 -15.58 -5.89 1.27
N MET A 109 -16.39 -6.60 0.47
CA MET A 109 -17.70 -6.13 0.05
C MET A 109 -18.87 -6.65 0.89
N THR A 110 -18.70 -7.70 1.68
CA THR A 110 -19.78 -8.26 2.50
C THR A 110 -20.42 -7.23 3.43
N PRO A 111 -19.66 -6.41 4.21
CA PRO A 111 -20.27 -5.39 5.06
C PRO A 111 -21.06 -4.33 4.26
N VAL A 112 -20.54 -3.93 3.10
CA VAL A 112 -21.21 -2.97 2.21
C VAL A 112 -22.51 -3.55 1.66
N TRP A 113 -22.46 -4.79 1.20
CA TRP A 113 -23.61 -5.47 0.58
C TRP A 113 -24.79 -5.65 1.54
N THR A 114 -24.51 -5.82 2.83
CA THR A 114 -25.58 -5.94 3.85
C THR A 114 -26.41 -4.67 4.02
N VAL A 115 -25.84 -3.50 3.72
CA VAL A 115 -26.50 -2.19 3.94
C VAL A 115 -26.84 -1.46 2.64
N ALA A 116 -26.12 -1.72 1.57
CA ALA A 116 -26.27 -1.07 0.29
C ALA A 116 -25.80 -2.01 -0.86
N PRO A 117 -26.54 -3.09 -1.15
CA PRO A 117 -26.24 -3.95 -2.30
C PRO A 117 -26.30 -3.13 -3.59
N HIS A 118 -25.53 -3.56 -4.61
CA HIS A 118 -25.56 -2.87 -5.90
C HIS A 118 -26.96 -3.01 -6.53
N PRO A 119 -27.58 -1.91 -7.00
CA PRO A 119 -28.98 -1.94 -7.46
C PRO A 119 -29.22 -2.82 -8.69
N ASP A 120 -28.20 -3.00 -9.53
CA ASP A 120 -28.27 -3.80 -10.74
C ASP A 120 -27.84 -5.26 -10.53
N ALA A 121 -27.46 -5.65 -9.30
CA ALA A 121 -27.01 -7.01 -9.00
C ALA A 121 -28.17 -8.02 -9.17
N ASN A 122 -27.88 -9.13 -9.81
CA ASN A 122 -28.77 -10.29 -9.82
C ASN A 122 -28.44 -11.27 -8.67
N ASP A 123 -29.21 -12.35 -8.53
CA ASP A 123 -29.06 -13.33 -7.46
C ASP A 123 -27.71 -14.09 -7.46
N TYR A 124 -26.96 -14.03 -8.54
CA TYR A 124 -25.66 -14.69 -8.71
C TYR A 124 -24.49 -13.74 -8.52
N GLU A 125 -24.75 -12.45 -8.40
CA GLU A 125 -23.74 -11.41 -8.22
C GLU A 125 -23.75 -10.91 -6.78
N GLY A 126 -22.60 -10.93 -6.17
CA GLY A 126 -22.43 -10.49 -4.79
C GLY A 126 -20.97 -10.53 -4.38
N PRO A 127 -20.70 -10.35 -3.09
CA PRO A 127 -19.31 -10.39 -2.59
C PRO A 127 -18.59 -11.68 -2.97
N GLY A 128 -17.49 -11.56 -3.70
CA GLY A 128 -16.69 -12.69 -4.19
C GLY A 128 -17.17 -13.33 -5.49
N SER A 129 -18.27 -12.87 -6.08
CA SER A 129 -18.77 -13.36 -7.37
C SER A 129 -18.37 -12.43 -8.50
N PHE A 130 -17.92 -13.00 -9.62
CA PHE A 130 -17.67 -12.22 -10.82
C PHE A 130 -18.97 -11.69 -11.40
N ARG A 131 -18.89 -10.52 -12.02
CA ARG A 131 -20.05 -9.89 -12.67
C ARG A 131 -20.61 -10.74 -13.80
N GLN A 132 -21.91 -10.63 -13.97
CA GLN A 132 -22.69 -11.22 -15.07
C GLN A 132 -23.40 -10.14 -15.89
N HIS A 133 -22.92 -8.90 -15.80
CA HIS A 133 -23.41 -7.75 -16.55
C HIS A 133 -22.30 -7.12 -17.38
N GLU A 134 -22.70 -6.53 -18.50
CA GLU A 134 -21.81 -5.65 -19.26
C GLU A 134 -21.61 -4.34 -18.49
N ILE A 135 -20.37 -3.88 -18.45
CA ILE A 135 -20.04 -2.55 -17.90
C ILE A 135 -19.84 -1.60 -19.07
N ALA A 136 -20.48 -0.44 -18.99
CA ALA A 136 -20.32 0.61 -19.98
C ALA A 136 -18.86 1.09 -20.03
N GLU A 137 -18.48 1.62 -21.18
CA GLU A 137 -17.20 2.29 -21.36
C GLU A 137 -17.07 3.44 -20.34
N PHE A 138 -15.94 3.50 -19.66
CA PHE A 138 -15.65 4.62 -18.75
C PHE A 138 -15.49 5.92 -19.52
N SER A 139 -15.77 7.05 -18.87
CA SER A 139 -15.70 8.40 -19.46
C SER A 139 -14.38 8.71 -20.18
N GLU A 140 -13.36 7.92 -19.94
CA GLU A 140 -11.98 8.10 -20.38
C GLU A 140 -11.55 7.09 -21.45
N GLY A 141 -12.49 6.30 -21.95
CA GLY A 141 -12.34 5.46 -23.15
C GLY A 141 -11.91 4.00 -22.86
N MET A 142 -11.66 3.60 -21.60
CA MET A 142 -11.42 2.20 -21.27
C MET A 142 -12.77 1.48 -21.17
N LYS A 143 -12.94 0.41 -21.95
CA LYS A 143 -14.10 -0.47 -21.89
C LYS A 143 -13.71 -1.83 -21.34
N PRO A 144 -14.29 -2.27 -20.21
CA PRO A 144 -14.09 -3.61 -19.73
C PRO A 144 -14.54 -4.66 -20.76
N PRO A 145 -13.93 -5.86 -20.78
CA PRO A 145 -14.32 -6.96 -21.65
C PRO A 145 -15.75 -7.43 -21.36
N SER A 146 -16.31 -8.26 -22.25
CA SER A 146 -17.60 -8.90 -21.99
C SER A 146 -17.55 -9.71 -20.67
N TRP A 147 -18.64 -9.71 -19.94
CA TRP A 147 -18.72 -10.47 -18.69
C TRP A 147 -18.50 -11.99 -18.92
N THR A 148 -18.84 -12.50 -20.10
CA THR A 148 -18.61 -13.91 -20.48
C THR A 148 -17.14 -14.28 -20.50
N ASP A 149 -16.25 -13.34 -20.68
CA ASP A 149 -14.80 -13.55 -20.78
C ASP A 149 -14.09 -13.40 -19.44
N VAL A 150 -14.77 -12.84 -18.42
CA VAL A 150 -14.16 -12.47 -17.14
C VAL A 150 -13.47 -13.63 -16.45
N ASP A 151 -14.13 -14.81 -16.34
CA ASP A 151 -13.54 -15.97 -15.65
C ASP A 151 -12.24 -16.42 -16.33
N HIS A 152 -12.24 -16.49 -17.65
CA HIS A 152 -11.05 -16.84 -18.42
C HIS A 152 -9.93 -15.79 -18.26
N LEU A 153 -10.25 -14.52 -18.42
CA LEU A 153 -9.27 -13.44 -18.31
C LEU A 153 -8.66 -13.31 -16.90
N VAL A 154 -9.43 -13.61 -15.84
CA VAL A 154 -8.88 -13.64 -14.47
C VAL A 154 -7.94 -14.84 -14.29
N ARG A 155 -8.25 -16.00 -14.87
CA ARG A 155 -7.34 -17.16 -14.85
C ARG A 155 -6.03 -16.87 -15.57
N ASP A 156 -6.08 -16.29 -16.76
CA ASP A 156 -4.90 -15.88 -17.53
C ASP A 156 -4.08 -14.83 -16.76
N TRP A 157 -4.77 -13.90 -16.10
CA TRP A 157 -4.11 -12.90 -15.25
C TRP A 157 -3.40 -13.56 -14.05
N VAL A 158 -4.03 -14.54 -13.39
CA VAL A 158 -3.43 -15.30 -12.29
C VAL A 158 -2.20 -16.09 -12.78
N GLU A 159 -2.28 -16.75 -13.93
CA GLU A 159 -1.17 -17.47 -14.53
C GLU A 159 0.01 -16.53 -14.84
N SER A 160 -0.26 -15.39 -15.48
CA SER A 160 0.72 -14.35 -15.76
C SER A 160 1.36 -13.80 -14.47
N THR A 161 0.58 -13.62 -13.42
CA THR A 161 1.04 -13.13 -12.13
C THR A 161 1.96 -14.15 -11.45
N ASN A 162 1.62 -15.45 -11.53
CA ASN A 162 2.47 -16.52 -10.99
C ASN A 162 3.80 -16.63 -11.71
N GLY A 163 3.87 -16.17 -12.95
CA GLY A 163 5.12 -16.05 -13.72
C GLY A 163 6.10 -14.98 -13.22
N LEU A 164 5.70 -14.11 -12.27
CA LEU A 164 6.58 -13.08 -11.69
C LEU A 164 7.86 -13.64 -11.05
N ARG A 165 7.84 -14.88 -10.60
CA ARG A 165 8.97 -15.58 -9.97
C ARG A 165 10.03 -16.08 -10.96
N GLY A 166 9.76 -16.03 -12.27
CA GLY A 166 10.71 -16.42 -13.31
C GLY A 166 11.90 -15.47 -13.39
N PRO A 167 12.98 -15.87 -14.09
CA PRO A 167 14.14 -15.02 -14.29
C PRO A 167 13.68 -13.67 -14.85
N SER A 168 14.09 -12.61 -14.18
CA SER A 168 13.78 -11.25 -14.57
C SER A 168 14.45 -10.96 -15.90
N GLY A 169 13.65 -10.79 -16.96
CA GLY A 169 14.10 -10.09 -18.16
C GLY A 169 14.40 -8.62 -17.83
N ASP A 170 14.61 -7.79 -18.84
CA ASP A 170 14.97 -6.36 -18.70
C ASP A 170 13.90 -5.47 -18.03
N VAL A 171 12.75 -6.05 -17.61
CA VAL A 171 11.62 -5.31 -17.01
C VAL A 171 11.74 -5.30 -15.50
N SER A 172 11.74 -4.10 -14.90
CA SER A 172 11.84 -3.90 -13.45
C SER A 172 10.61 -4.43 -12.69
N THR A 173 10.80 -4.78 -11.41
CA THR A 173 9.70 -5.23 -10.53
C THR A 173 8.53 -4.23 -10.48
N PRO A 174 8.75 -2.91 -10.33
CA PRO A 174 7.65 -1.94 -10.36
C PRO A 174 6.87 -1.94 -11.68
N GLU A 175 7.52 -2.10 -12.81
CA GLU A 175 6.85 -2.15 -14.12
C GLU A 175 6.00 -3.42 -14.28
N LYS A 176 6.51 -4.56 -13.82
CA LYS A 176 5.73 -5.80 -13.80
C LYS A 176 4.48 -5.66 -12.95
N LEU A 177 4.61 -5.10 -11.74
CA LEU A 177 3.48 -4.87 -10.83
C LEU A 177 2.49 -3.85 -11.42
N ALA A 178 2.98 -2.80 -12.07
CA ALA A 178 2.14 -1.81 -12.73
C ALA A 178 1.28 -2.44 -13.85
N ARG A 179 1.87 -3.28 -14.70
CA ARG A 179 1.15 -4.01 -15.75
C ARG A 179 0.08 -4.94 -15.18
N LEU A 180 0.43 -5.69 -14.13
CA LEU A 180 -0.51 -6.62 -13.51
C LEU A 180 -1.66 -5.88 -12.83
N HIS A 181 -1.36 -4.80 -12.12
CA HIS A 181 -2.39 -3.97 -11.48
C HIS A 181 -3.31 -3.32 -12.52
N ASN A 182 -2.75 -2.69 -13.56
CA ASN A 182 -3.54 -2.10 -14.64
C ASN A 182 -4.38 -3.15 -15.37
N ARG A 183 -3.81 -4.33 -15.67
CA ARG A 183 -4.55 -5.40 -16.34
C ARG A 183 -5.72 -5.91 -15.50
N PHE A 184 -5.57 -6.02 -14.19
CA PHE A 184 -6.66 -6.36 -13.29
C PHE A 184 -7.80 -5.34 -13.35
N GLU A 185 -7.46 -4.06 -13.31
CA GLU A 185 -8.44 -2.98 -13.42
C GLU A 185 -9.15 -2.95 -14.78
N GLN A 186 -8.45 -3.30 -15.87
CA GLN A 186 -9.04 -3.45 -17.21
C GLN A 186 -10.05 -4.61 -17.28
N ILE A 187 -9.74 -5.77 -16.67
CA ILE A 187 -10.66 -6.91 -16.63
C ILE A 187 -11.94 -6.54 -15.88
N HIS A 188 -11.80 -5.76 -14.82
CA HIS A 188 -12.91 -5.26 -14.00
C HIS A 188 -13.86 -6.37 -13.58
N PRO A 189 -13.35 -7.39 -12.83
CA PRO A 189 -14.05 -8.66 -12.71
C PRO A 189 -15.33 -8.64 -11.88
N PHE A 190 -15.54 -7.62 -11.06
CA PHE A 190 -16.68 -7.52 -10.14
C PHE A 190 -17.65 -6.41 -10.55
N LEU A 191 -18.85 -6.44 -10.03
CA LEU A 191 -19.87 -5.42 -10.30
C LEU A 191 -19.56 -4.09 -9.60
N ASP A 192 -18.98 -4.14 -8.38
CA ASP A 192 -18.46 -3.00 -7.60
C ASP A 192 -17.18 -3.42 -6.86
N GLY A 193 -16.40 -2.50 -6.33
CA GLY A 193 -15.24 -2.78 -5.48
C GLY A 193 -13.96 -3.18 -6.21
N ASN A 194 -13.88 -3.08 -7.54
CA ASN A 194 -12.70 -3.49 -8.31
C ASN A 194 -11.44 -2.72 -7.90
N GLY A 195 -11.46 -1.40 -7.89
CA GLY A 195 -10.29 -0.60 -7.52
C GLY A 195 -9.76 -0.91 -6.11
N ARG A 196 -10.64 -1.10 -5.14
CA ARG A 196 -10.28 -1.49 -3.77
C ARG A 196 -9.67 -2.90 -3.73
N THR A 197 -10.27 -3.85 -4.46
CA THR A 197 -9.76 -5.21 -4.58
C THR A 197 -8.41 -5.24 -5.29
N GLY A 198 -8.25 -4.54 -6.40
CA GLY A 198 -6.99 -4.49 -7.15
C GLY A 198 -5.83 -3.93 -6.33
N ARG A 199 -6.07 -2.92 -5.49
CA ARG A 199 -5.06 -2.39 -4.56
C ARG A 199 -4.70 -3.39 -3.45
N LEU A 200 -5.68 -4.10 -2.88
CA LEU A 200 -5.42 -5.17 -1.90
C LEU A 200 -4.67 -6.35 -2.54
N VAL A 201 -5.00 -6.75 -3.76
CA VAL A 201 -4.28 -7.78 -4.49
C VAL A 201 -2.84 -7.35 -4.79
N LEU A 202 -2.62 -6.10 -5.20
CA LEU A 202 -1.27 -5.53 -5.36
C LEU A 202 -0.47 -5.67 -4.06
N ASN A 203 -1.09 -5.38 -2.92
CA ASN A 203 -0.44 -5.47 -1.61
C ASN A 203 -0.23 -6.92 -1.15
N LEU A 204 -1.10 -7.86 -1.54
CA LEU A 204 -0.84 -9.30 -1.37
C LEU A 204 0.45 -9.72 -2.10
N LEU A 205 0.58 -9.31 -3.37
CA LEU A 205 1.77 -9.62 -4.17
C LEU A 205 3.03 -9.01 -3.56
N LEU A 206 2.97 -7.73 -3.19
CA LEU A 206 4.07 -7.02 -2.54
C LEU A 206 4.50 -7.72 -1.26
N GLY A 207 3.58 -8.04 -0.34
CA GLY A 207 3.87 -8.72 0.90
C GLY A 207 4.54 -10.08 0.68
N ARG A 208 4.01 -10.90 -0.24
CA ARG A 208 4.58 -12.21 -0.61
C ARG A 208 5.96 -12.13 -1.25
N MET A 209 6.29 -11.00 -1.84
CA MET A 209 7.63 -10.72 -2.39
C MET A 209 8.57 -10.09 -1.35
N GLY A 210 8.11 -9.85 -0.11
CA GLY A 210 8.88 -9.21 0.96
C GLY A 210 8.97 -7.69 0.87
N TYR A 211 8.06 -7.05 0.14
CA TYR A 211 7.95 -5.60 0.01
C TYR A 211 6.89 -5.03 0.94
N PRO A 212 7.12 -3.85 1.53
CA PRO A 212 6.04 -3.11 2.19
C PRO A 212 4.87 -2.80 1.25
N PRO A 213 3.65 -2.63 1.78
CA PRO A 213 2.51 -2.31 0.95
C PRO A 213 2.64 -0.95 0.25
N ALA A 214 1.99 -0.83 -0.91
CA ALA A 214 1.83 0.42 -1.63
C ALA A 214 0.52 1.09 -1.20
N ILE A 215 0.59 2.27 -0.60
CA ILE A 215 -0.58 3.09 -0.26
C ILE A 215 -0.72 4.21 -1.29
N ILE A 216 -1.79 4.19 -2.06
CA ILE A 216 -2.12 5.26 -2.98
C ILE A 216 -2.91 6.32 -2.21
N TYR A 217 -2.28 7.45 -1.93
CA TYR A 217 -2.90 8.51 -1.13
C TYR A 217 -4.02 9.24 -1.90
N LYS A 218 -5.09 9.61 -1.17
CA LYS A 218 -6.21 10.42 -1.72
C LYS A 218 -5.72 11.67 -2.46
N ARG A 219 -4.71 12.36 -1.92
CA ARG A 219 -4.10 13.55 -2.54
C ARG A 219 -3.45 13.29 -3.89
N ASP A 220 -3.07 12.05 -4.18
CA ASP A 220 -2.45 11.63 -5.43
C ASP A 220 -3.45 10.98 -6.39
N ARG A 221 -4.76 11.03 -6.11
CA ARG A 221 -5.83 10.41 -6.90
C ARG A 221 -5.73 10.75 -8.39
N ASP A 222 -5.64 12.03 -8.73
CA ASP A 222 -5.58 12.44 -10.13
C ASP A 222 -4.30 11.97 -10.83
N LYS A 223 -3.19 11.92 -10.08
CA LYS A 223 -1.92 11.39 -10.59
C LYS A 223 -2.04 9.89 -10.84
N TYR A 224 -2.63 9.15 -9.92
CA TYR A 224 -2.88 7.71 -10.05
C TYR A 224 -3.79 7.42 -11.26
N LEU A 225 -4.92 8.09 -11.38
CA LEU A 225 -5.84 7.89 -12.51
C LEU A 225 -5.19 8.24 -13.86
N ARG A 226 -4.39 9.31 -13.91
CA ARG A 226 -3.61 9.63 -15.14
C ARG A 226 -2.57 8.54 -15.45
N ALA A 227 -1.92 7.97 -14.44
CA ALA A 227 -0.96 6.89 -14.62
C ALA A 227 -1.64 5.61 -15.13
N MET A 228 -2.82 5.27 -14.59
CA MET A 228 -3.64 4.15 -15.07
C MET A 228 -4.01 4.32 -16.55
N ARG A 229 -4.53 5.49 -16.95
CA ARG A 229 -4.84 5.80 -18.37
C ARG A 229 -3.64 5.71 -19.30
N ARG A 230 -2.45 6.05 -18.83
CA ARG A 230 -1.23 5.88 -19.61
C ARG A 230 -0.86 4.40 -19.73
N ALA A 231 -1.00 3.63 -18.65
CA ALA A 231 -0.80 2.19 -18.66
C ALA A 231 -1.79 1.46 -19.59
N ASP A 232 -3.04 1.94 -19.71
CA ASP A 232 -4.03 1.43 -20.69
C ASP A 232 -3.54 1.53 -22.14
N ARG A 233 -2.59 2.43 -22.40
CA ARG A 233 -1.96 2.65 -23.72
C ARG A 233 -0.57 2.02 -23.82
N GLY A 234 -0.17 1.21 -22.82
CA GLY A 234 1.12 0.53 -22.77
C GLY A 234 2.26 1.38 -22.18
N GLU A 235 1.96 2.54 -21.57
CA GLU A 235 2.95 3.40 -20.95
C GLU A 235 2.99 3.16 -19.42
N ASP A 236 3.57 2.04 -19.00
CA ASP A 236 3.55 1.57 -17.61
C ASP A 236 4.42 2.41 -16.64
N GLY A 237 5.42 3.14 -17.15
CA GLY A 237 6.43 3.85 -16.36
C GLY A 237 5.86 4.76 -15.27
N PRO A 238 4.88 5.64 -15.52
CA PRO A 238 4.29 6.50 -14.49
C PRO A 238 3.59 5.76 -13.37
N LEU A 239 2.92 4.64 -13.67
CA LEU A 239 2.28 3.80 -12.65
C LEU A 239 3.33 3.04 -11.84
N ALA A 240 4.35 2.51 -12.52
CA ALA A 240 5.50 1.86 -11.90
C ALA A 240 6.24 2.80 -10.93
N GLU A 241 6.48 4.04 -11.34
CA GLU A 241 7.09 5.06 -10.47
C GLU A 241 6.23 5.36 -9.24
N LEU A 242 4.91 5.45 -9.40
CA LEU A 242 3.98 5.70 -8.30
C LEU A 242 4.01 4.54 -7.29
N ILE A 243 3.96 3.30 -7.75
CA ILE A 243 4.06 2.10 -6.91
C ILE A 243 5.42 2.08 -6.20
N ALA A 244 6.52 2.26 -6.93
CA ALA A 244 7.87 2.24 -6.36
C ALA A 244 8.08 3.30 -5.27
N ARG A 245 7.58 4.52 -5.50
CA ARG A 245 7.62 5.61 -4.52
C ARG A 245 6.80 5.28 -3.28
N SER A 246 5.60 4.72 -3.45
CA SER A 246 4.73 4.37 -2.34
C SER A 246 5.38 3.30 -1.45
N VAL A 247 5.86 2.21 -2.04
CA VAL A 247 6.59 1.15 -1.32
C VAL A 247 7.81 1.71 -0.57
N THR A 248 8.62 2.52 -1.25
CA THR A 248 9.83 3.10 -0.64
C THR A 248 9.50 4.08 0.49
N THR A 249 8.43 4.88 0.32
CA THR A 249 7.96 5.79 1.37
C THR A 249 7.51 5.00 2.60
N ASN A 250 6.74 3.94 2.42
CA ASN A 250 6.26 3.12 3.54
C ASN A 250 7.38 2.34 4.21
N LEU A 251 8.38 1.88 3.44
CA LEU A 251 9.60 1.29 3.99
C LEU A 251 10.29 2.26 4.97
N TYR A 252 10.51 3.50 4.55
CA TYR A 252 11.23 4.49 5.35
C TYR A 252 10.39 5.06 6.50
N ARG A 253 9.09 5.25 6.29
CA ARG A 253 8.22 5.86 7.29
C ARG A 253 7.81 4.89 8.40
N PHE A 254 7.49 3.65 8.07
CA PHE A 254 6.89 2.70 9.00
C PHE A 254 7.85 1.55 9.35
N VAL A 255 8.48 0.91 8.37
CA VAL A 255 9.19 -0.35 8.59
C VAL A 255 10.58 -0.12 9.19
N LEU A 256 11.45 0.63 8.50
CA LEU A 256 12.83 0.81 8.94
C LEU A 256 12.98 1.43 10.34
N PRO A 257 12.19 2.43 10.75
CA PRO A 257 12.29 2.98 12.10
C PRO A 257 12.06 1.95 13.20
N ALA A 258 11.23 0.96 12.94
CA ALA A 258 10.88 -0.08 13.90
C ALA A 258 11.92 -1.22 13.95
N VAL A 259 12.30 -1.76 12.77
CA VAL A 259 13.23 -2.89 12.71
C VAL A 259 14.69 -2.49 12.99
N ALA A 260 15.06 -1.23 12.76
CA ALA A 260 16.41 -0.74 12.99
C ALA A 260 16.73 -0.53 14.48
N GLY A 261 15.73 -0.27 15.31
CA GLY A 261 15.94 0.14 16.70
C GLY A 261 16.73 1.46 16.82
N PRO A 262 17.17 1.84 18.04
CA PRO A 262 17.74 3.17 18.28
C PRO A 262 19.17 3.36 17.79
N VAL A 263 19.93 2.28 17.56
CA VAL A 263 21.39 2.31 17.35
C VAL A 263 21.80 2.14 15.88
N LYS A 264 21.05 1.33 15.11
CA LYS A 264 21.43 1.03 13.73
C LYS A 264 21.32 2.28 12.84
N LEU A 265 22.28 2.39 11.91
CA LEU A 265 22.28 3.47 10.91
C LEU A 265 21.26 3.20 9.82
N VAL A 266 20.34 4.15 9.62
CA VAL A 266 19.31 4.12 8.57
C VAL A 266 19.46 5.36 7.68
N PRO A 267 18.93 5.34 6.44
CA PRO A 267 18.83 6.54 5.62
C PRO A 267 18.08 7.66 6.34
N LEU A 268 18.45 8.92 6.09
CA LEU A 268 17.82 10.08 6.76
C LEU A 268 16.32 10.16 6.50
N ALA A 269 15.85 9.66 5.38
CA ALA A 269 14.43 9.56 5.07
C ALA A 269 13.64 8.74 6.13
N ALA A 270 14.25 7.70 6.71
CA ALA A 270 13.66 6.89 7.77
C ALA A 270 13.65 7.57 9.16
N LEU A 271 14.35 8.68 9.30
CA LEU A 271 14.38 9.50 10.52
C LEU A 271 13.57 10.80 10.38
N ALA A 272 13.03 11.08 9.20
CA ALA A 272 12.25 12.28 8.96
C ALA A 272 10.90 12.21 9.71
N THR A 273 10.47 13.37 10.23
CA THR A 273 9.20 13.56 10.92
C THR A 273 8.45 14.75 10.30
N GLU A 274 7.22 15.00 10.73
CA GLU A 274 6.47 16.21 10.34
C GLU A 274 7.19 17.49 10.74
N GLU A 275 7.92 17.47 11.88
CA GLU A 275 8.67 18.62 12.39
C GLU A 275 10.05 18.77 11.76
N MET A 276 10.61 17.69 11.20
CA MET A 276 11.97 17.65 10.67
C MET A 276 12.06 16.85 9.37
N SER A 277 11.95 17.55 8.25
CA SER A 277 12.02 16.93 6.93
C SER A 277 13.40 16.28 6.65
N GLU A 278 13.43 15.31 5.75
CA GLU A 278 14.68 14.69 5.26
C GLU A 278 15.70 15.73 4.80
N ASN A 279 15.25 16.76 4.09
CA ASN A 279 16.14 17.84 3.63
C ASN A 279 16.76 18.61 4.81
N ALA A 280 16.00 18.88 5.87
CA ALA A 280 16.50 19.51 7.07
C ALA A 280 17.55 18.64 7.77
N LEU A 281 17.32 17.34 7.86
CA LEU A 281 18.27 16.37 8.40
C LEU A 281 19.55 16.31 7.56
N ARG A 282 19.43 16.31 6.23
CA ARG A 282 20.56 16.32 5.30
C ARG A 282 21.42 17.57 5.46
N VAL A 283 20.80 18.73 5.58
CA VAL A 283 21.51 19.99 5.85
C VAL A 283 22.22 19.95 7.20
N ALA A 284 21.58 19.38 8.23
CA ALA A 284 22.20 19.24 9.55
C ALA A 284 23.39 18.27 9.54
N ALA A 285 23.28 17.15 8.82
CA ALA A 285 24.37 16.18 8.61
C ALA A 285 25.55 16.81 7.84
N THR A 286 25.28 17.47 6.72
CA THR A 286 26.31 18.14 5.91
C THR A 286 27.08 19.25 6.70
N ARG A 287 26.39 19.92 7.62
CA ARG A 287 26.96 20.93 8.50
C ARG A 287 27.60 20.38 9.77
N GLY A 288 27.67 19.04 9.91
CA GLY A 288 28.22 18.37 11.10
C GLY A 288 27.44 18.60 12.39
N ARG A 289 26.18 19.08 12.31
CA ARG A 289 25.31 19.30 13.47
C ARG A 289 24.62 18.03 13.93
N LEU A 290 24.16 17.21 12.96
CA LEU A 290 23.67 15.87 13.16
C LEU A 290 24.81 14.90 12.90
N LYS A 291 25.11 14.03 13.87
CA LYS A 291 26.08 12.95 13.66
C LYS A 291 25.51 11.99 12.61
N ALA A 292 26.24 11.82 11.51
CA ALA A 292 25.82 10.99 10.39
C ALA A 292 27.05 10.45 9.66
N VAL A 293 26.86 9.35 8.93
CA VAL A 293 27.90 8.73 8.08
C VAL A 293 27.42 8.78 6.64
N LYS A 294 28.32 9.08 5.73
CA LYS A 294 28.03 9.00 4.29
C LYS A 294 28.31 7.58 3.81
N ALA A 295 27.30 6.94 3.24
CA ALA A 295 27.42 5.58 2.70
C ALA A 295 28.13 5.60 1.33
N GLU A 296 28.48 4.43 0.81
CA GLU A 296 29.18 4.27 -0.49
C GLU A 296 28.33 4.79 -1.66
N ASP A 297 27.00 4.65 -1.58
CA ASP A 297 26.02 5.19 -2.53
C ASP A 297 25.88 6.73 -2.49
N GLY A 298 26.64 7.39 -1.60
CA GLY A 298 26.60 8.83 -1.38
C GLY A 298 25.46 9.30 -0.47
N SER A 299 24.56 8.44 0.00
CA SER A 299 23.48 8.79 0.91
C SER A 299 23.99 9.05 2.33
N TRP A 300 23.30 9.94 3.06
CA TRP A 300 23.56 10.16 4.48
C TRP A 300 22.75 9.21 5.34
N ARG A 301 23.41 8.59 6.34
CA ARG A 301 22.80 7.69 7.32
C ARG A 301 23.08 8.17 8.73
N SER A 302 22.08 8.03 9.60
CA SER A 302 22.18 8.35 11.03
C SER A 302 21.37 7.34 11.84
N SER A 303 21.37 7.46 13.17
CA SER A 303 20.57 6.62 14.06
C SER A 303 19.59 7.46 14.87
N ARG A 304 18.55 6.84 15.42
CA ARG A 304 17.58 7.51 16.29
C ARG A 304 18.28 8.14 17.50
N ASN A 305 19.23 7.45 18.12
CA ASN A 305 20.03 8.00 19.23
C ASN A 305 20.79 9.28 18.84
N TRP A 306 21.36 9.33 17.66
CA TRP A 306 22.08 10.52 17.21
C TRP A 306 21.14 11.68 16.86
N LEU A 307 19.97 11.37 16.36
CA LEU A 307 18.92 12.36 16.10
C LEU A 307 18.44 12.97 17.42
N GLU A 308 18.11 12.16 18.42
CA GLU A 308 17.70 12.63 19.76
C GLU A 308 18.76 13.52 20.42
N GLN A 309 20.04 13.17 20.30
CA GLN A 309 21.14 14.01 20.80
C GLN A 309 21.20 15.35 20.08
N TYR A 310 20.99 15.35 18.77
CA TYR A 310 20.94 16.57 17.96
C TYR A 310 19.76 17.46 18.39
N GLU A 311 18.58 16.90 18.57
CA GLU A 311 17.39 17.63 19.02
C GLU A 311 17.61 18.25 20.41
N LYS A 312 18.10 17.49 21.37
CA LYS A 312 18.46 17.98 22.71
C LYS A 312 19.48 19.13 22.63
N SER A 313 20.44 19.08 21.73
CA SER A 313 21.44 20.12 21.55
C SER A 313 20.88 21.44 20.98
N LYS A 314 19.81 21.38 20.17
CA LYS A 314 19.09 22.58 19.68
C LYS A 314 18.49 23.39 20.84
N TYR A 315 17.80 22.71 21.76
CA TYR A 315 17.13 23.36 22.89
C TYR A 315 18.12 23.93 23.93
N GLN A 316 19.30 23.33 24.09
CA GLN A 316 20.34 23.85 25.00
C GLN A 316 20.98 25.16 24.49
N ARG A 317 21.10 25.39 23.19
CA ARG A 317 21.63 26.61 22.61
C ARG A 317 20.69 27.82 22.75
N VAL A 318 19.38 27.58 22.70
CA VAL A 318 18.37 28.63 22.91
C VAL A 318 18.41 29.19 24.35
N LYS A 319 18.63 28.31 25.35
CA LYS A 319 18.76 28.74 26.75
C LYS A 319 20.01 29.59 27.05
N LYS A 320 21.10 29.44 26.27
CA LYS A 320 22.32 30.25 26.44
C LYS A 320 22.26 31.63 25.77
N SER A 321 21.36 31.84 24.81
CA SER A 321 21.19 33.13 24.13
C SER A 321 20.17 34.05 24.78
N SER A 322 19.37 33.56 25.76
CA SER A 322 18.38 34.36 26.52
C SER A 322 18.87 34.82 27.90
N GLY A 323 20.17 34.69 28.18
CA GLY A 323 20.82 35.08 29.44
C GLY A 323 22.05 35.98 29.25
N ALA A 324 21.98 36.98 28.34
CA ALA A 324 22.97 38.05 28.24
C ALA A 324 22.22 39.39 28.12
#